data_cf7308bb48d6b358e66b7253e2568dac
#
_entry.id   cf7308bb48d6b358e66b7253e2568dac
#
_cell.length_a   1.000
_cell.length_b   1.000
_cell.length_c   1.000
_cell.angle_alpha   90.00
_cell.angle_beta   90.00
_cell.angle_gamma   90.00
#
_symmetry.space_group_name_H-M   'P 1'
#
loop_
_entity.id
_entity.type
_entity.pdbx_description
1 polymer ?
#
loop_
_entity_poly.entity_id
_entity_poly.type
_entity_poly.pdbx_seq_one_letter_code
_entity_poly.pdbx_strand_id
1 'polypeptide(L)'
;MLSVRRRPPVDYGKCCQTVTIYRQEGPGQYSRQVCRQAFFEFRRRKELSKTGSVGESSFLLVLPGDSVPVRPGDKVLLGEGPEVNSREDWAAFIPAKVPGLVVVEYVEPRYWQGKLCHIEAGG
;
A
#
# COMPACT_ATOMS: atom_id res chain seq x y z
N MET A 1 -22.51 30.56 -14.39
CA MET A 1 -21.21 30.22 -13.86
C MET A 1 -20.77 28.85 -14.36
N LEU A 2 -19.68 28.83 -14.98
CA LEU A 2 -19.09 27.60 -15.42
C LEU A 2 -18.53 26.86 -14.22
N SER A 3 -19.24 25.82 -13.79
CA SER A 3 -18.56 24.86 -12.94
C SER A 3 -17.49 24.20 -13.79
N VAL A 4 -16.31 24.66 -13.62
CA VAL A 4 -15.17 23.99 -14.22
C VAL A 4 -14.98 22.69 -13.48
N ARG A 5 -15.42 21.61 -14.07
CA ARG A 5 -15.05 20.28 -13.59
C ARG A 5 -13.57 20.09 -13.89
N ARG A 6 -12.76 20.54 -12.99
CA ARG A 6 -11.35 20.21 -13.03
C ARG A 6 -11.19 18.76 -12.60
N ARG A 7 -10.60 17.97 -13.45
CA ARG A 7 -10.18 16.63 -13.07
C ARG A 7 -9.12 16.75 -11.99
N PRO A 8 -9.14 15.89 -10.97
CA PRO A 8 -8.00 15.77 -10.07
C PRO A 8 -6.72 15.59 -10.89
N PRO A 9 -5.57 16.07 -10.37
CA PRO A 9 -4.31 15.95 -11.11
C PRO A 9 -3.82 14.52 -11.28
N VAL A 10 -4.53 13.53 -10.72
CA VAL A 10 -4.21 12.11 -10.81
C VAL A 10 -5.30 11.39 -11.58
N ASP A 11 -4.88 10.61 -12.56
CA ASP A 11 -5.78 9.74 -13.31
C ASP A 11 -5.96 8.41 -12.57
N TYR A 12 -7.12 8.24 -11.96
CA TYR A 12 -7.43 7.00 -11.23
C TYR A 12 -7.82 5.83 -12.14
N GLY A 13 -7.88 6.03 -13.45
CA GLY A 13 -8.08 4.94 -14.40
C GLY A 13 -6.99 3.86 -14.34
N LYS A 14 -5.82 4.22 -13.84
CA LYS A 14 -4.72 3.27 -13.61
C LYS A 14 -4.85 2.49 -12.30
N CYS A 15 -5.79 2.87 -11.42
CA CYS A 15 -6.04 2.18 -10.16
C CYS A 15 -6.98 1.00 -10.41
N CYS A 16 -6.48 -0.03 -11.08
CA CYS A 16 -7.25 -1.22 -11.45
C CYS A 16 -6.65 -2.51 -10.90
N GLN A 17 -5.68 -2.41 -10.01
CA GLN A 17 -5.04 -3.55 -9.41
C GLN A 17 -5.73 -3.92 -8.09
N THR A 18 -5.58 -5.17 -7.70
CA THR A 18 -6.05 -5.67 -6.42
C THR A 18 -4.89 -5.81 -5.46
N VAL A 19 -5.07 -5.32 -4.25
CA VAL A 19 -4.11 -5.52 -3.16
C VAL A 19 -4.85 -6.02 -1.93
N THR A 20 -4.14 -6.76 -1.08
CA THR A 20 -4.65 -7.21 0.21
C THR A 20 -3.87 -6.49 1.31
N ILE A 21 -4.58 -5.87 2.24
CA ILE A 21 -4.00 -5.11 3.34
C ILE A 21 -4.24 -5.87 4.64
N TYR A 22 -3.18 -6.06 5.40
CA TYR A 22 -3.22 -6.81 6.65
C TYR A 22 -2.83 -5.90 7.80
N ARG A 23 -3.57 -5.99 8.90
CA ARG A 23 -3.30 -5.20 10.10
C ARG A 23 -3.41 -6.05 11.33
N GLN A 24 -2.50 -5.81 12.26
CA GLN A 24 -2.64 -6.32 13.62
C GLN A 24 -3.48 -5.34 14.43
N GLU A 25 -4.69 -5.77 14.79
CA GLU A 25 -5.63 -4.94 15.57
C GLU A 25 -5.37 -5.01 17.07
N GLY A 26 -4.71 -6.06 17.51
CA GLY A 26 -4.38 -6.29 18.91
C GLY A 26 -3.70 -7.63 19.09
N PRO A 27 -3.37 -8.04 20.33
CA PRO A 27 -2.76 -9.35 20.57
C PRO A 27 -3.63 -10.48 20.03
N GLY A 28 -3.14 -11.22 19.04
CA GLY A 28 -3.87 -12.32 18.41
C GLY A 28 -5.04 -11.90 17.54
N GLN A 29 -5.22 -10.61 17.27
CA GLN A 29 -6.31 -10.10 16.44
C GLN A 29 -5.74 -9.47 15.16
N TYR A 30 -6.17 -9.99 14.02
CA TYR A 30 -5.70 -9.57 12.71
C TYR A 30 -6.86 -9.27 11.79
N SER A 31 -6.73 -8.23 10.99
CA SER A 31 -7.69 -7.90 9.95
C SER A 31 -7.07 -8.04 8.57
N ARG A 32 -7.91 -8.34 7.60
CA ARG A 32 -7.55 -8.51 6.20
C ARG A 32 -8.59 -7.80 5.35
N GLN A 33 -8.14 -6.93 4.48
CA GLN A 33 -8.99 -6.19 3.58
C GLN A 33 -8.48 -6.31 2.15
N VAL A 34 -9.35 -6.68 1.22
CA VAL A 34 -9.03 -6.74 -0.20
C VAL A 34 -9.53 -5.47 -0.86
N CYS A 35 -8.62 -4.73 -1.47
CA CYS A 35 -8.92 -3.52 -2.23
C CYS A 35 -8.72 -3.79 -3.71
N ARG A 36 -9.80 -3.63 -4.51
CA ARG A 36 -9.78 -3.98 -5.93
C ARG A 36 -9.53 -2.80 -6.85
N GLN A 37 -9.46 -1.61 -6.30
CA GLN A 37 -9.16 -0.38 -7.04
C GLN A 37 -7.92 0.27 -6.44
N ALA A 38 -6.77 -0.28 -6.78
CA ALA A 38 -5.50 0.19 -6.26
C ALA A 38 -4.50 0.36 -7.39
N PHE A 39 -3.51 1.18 -7.15
CA PHE A 39 -2.29 1.23 -7.94
C PHE A 39 -1.15 0.80 -7.03
N PHE A 40 -0.39 -0.19 -7.46
CA PHE A 40 0.76 -0.69 -6.71
C PHE A 40 1.96 -0.77 -7.65
N GLU A 41 3.03 -0.09 -7.29
CA GLU A 41 4.28 -0.10 -8.02
C GLU A 41 5.42 -0.48 -7.09
N PHE A 42 6.10 -1.56 -7.40
CA PHE A 42 7.26 -2.01 -6.67
C PHE A 42 8.50 -1.49 -7.39
N ARG A 43 9.32 -0.72 -6.70
CA ARG A 43 10.54 -0.14 -7.24
C ARG A 43 11.75 -0.81 -6.59
N ARG A 44 12.55 -1.46 -7.41
CA ARG A 44 13.83 -1.99 -7.00
C ARG A 44 14.92 -0.99 -7.36
N ARG A 45 15.49 -0.34 -6.36
CA ARG A 45 16.71 0.43 -6.56
C ARG A 45 17.92 -0.49 -6.53
N LYS A 46 18.57 -0.61 -7.66
CA LYS A 46 19.95 -1.10 -7.70
C LYS A 46 20.86 0.10 -7.59
N GLU A 47 21.26 0.47 -6.40
CA GLU A 47 22.41 1.33 -6.23
C GLU A 47 23.66 0.46 -6.13
N LEU A 48 24.52 0.57 -7.13
CA LEU A 48 25.88 0.09 -7.05
C LEU A 48 26.65 1.05 -6.14
N SER A 49 26.68 0.76 -4.87
CA SER A 49 27.61 1.44 -3.98
C SER A 49 28.96 0.74 -4.06
N LYS A 50 30.03 1.47 -3.77
CA LYS A 50 31.41 0.94 -3.75
C LYS A 50 31.61 -0.20 -2.75
N THR A 51 30.64 -0.50 -1.92
CA THR A 51 30.69 -1.52 -0.87
C THR A 51 29.76 -2.71 -1.13
N GLY A 52 29.24 -2.84 -2.36
CA GLY A 52 28.32 -3.90 -2.74
C GLY A 52 26.90 -3.39 -2.95
N SER A 53 26.10 -4.18 -3.63
CA SER A 53 24.73 -3.84 -3.95
C SER A 53 23.89 -3.80 -2.69
N VAL A 54 23.48 -2.62 -2.26
CA VAL A 54 22.38 -2.48 -1.32
C VAL A 54 21.11 -2.40 -2.16
N GLY A 55 20.39 -3.50 -2.24
CA GLY A 55 19.08 -3.53 -2.85
C GLY A 55 18.07 -2.87 -1.91
N GLU A 56 17.88 -1.56 -2.01
CA GLU A 56 16.73 -0.93 -1.40
C GLU A 56 15.53 -1.12 -2.31
N SER A 57 14.55 -1.88 -1.82
CA SER A 57 13.26 -2.00 -2.47
C SER A 57 12.30 -1.02 -1.83
N SER A 58 11.71 -0.17 -2.67
CA SER A 58 10.64 0.74 -2.27
C SER A 58 9.37 0.41 -3.05
N PHE A 59 8.24 0.85 -2.52
CA PHE A 59 6.97 0.68 -3.21
C PHE A 59 6.13 1.94 -3.08
N LEU A 60 5.19 2.08 -4.00
CA LEU A 60 4.15 3.10 -3.96
C LEU A 60 2.80 2.41 -4.08
N LEU A 61 1.93 2.70 -3.14
CA LEU A 61 0.54 2.26 -3.14
C LEU A 61 -0.37 3.49 -3.20
N VAL A 62 -1.30 3.50 -4.14
CA VAL A 62 -2.32 4.55 -4.25
C VAL A 62 -3.69 3.90 -4.10
N LEU A 63 -4.45 4.38 -3.14
CA LEU A 63 -5.81 3.91 -2.87
C LEU A 63 -6.77 5.09 -3.03
N PRO A 64 -7.54 5.15 -4.14
CA PRO A 64 -8.55 6.19 -4.32
C PRO A 64 -9.69 6.03 -3.32
N GLY A 65 -10.30 7.14 -2.96
CA GLY A 65 -11.44 7.15 -2.06
C GLY A 65 -11.36 8.24 -1.02
N ASP A 66 -12.36 8.29 -0.17
CA ASP A 66 -12.55 9.29 0.87
C ASP A 66 -12.20 8.78 2.27
N SER A 67 -11.58 7.62 2.36
CA SER A 67 -11.17 7.02 3.62
C SER A 67 -9.69 6.63 3.60
N VAL A 68 -9.12 6.40 4.77
CA VAL A 68 -7.74 5.99 4.93
C VAL A 68 -7.73 4.53 5.40
N PRO A 69 -7.72 3.56 4.46
CA PRO A 69 -7.83 2.14 4.82
C PRO A 69 -6.50 1.49 5.23
N VAL A 70 -5.43 2.25 5.24
CA VAL A 70 -4.08 1.73 5.51
C VAL A 70 -3.39 2.63 6.53
N ARG A 71 -2.53 2.04 7.35
CA ARG A 71 -1.73 2.74 8.37
C ARG A 71 -0.28 2.27 8.32
N PRO A 72 0.67 3.07 8.82
CA PRO A 72 2.04 2.59 8.99
C PRO A 72 2.09 1.32 9.84
N GLY A 73 2.89 0.36 9.40
CA GLY A 73 2.97 -0.96 10.02
C GLY A 73 2.07 -2.01 9.38
N ASP A 74 1.10 -1.62 8.57
CA ASP A 74 0.27 -2.55 7.82
C ASP A 74 1.11 -3.29 6.79
N LYS A 75 0.71 -4.51 6.47
CA LYS A 75 1.35 -5.33 5.44
C LYS A 75 0.48 -5.37 4.21
N VAL A 76 1.09 -5.23 3.05
CA VAL A 76 0.38 -5.18 1.77
C VAL A 76 0.96 -6.21 0.81
N LEU A 77 0.08 -6.94 0.17
CA LEU A 77 0.43 -7.92 -0.85
C LEU A 77 -0.38 -7.64 -2.11
N LEU A 78 0.30 -7.62 -3.27
CA LEU A 78 -0.37 -7.49 -4.55
C LEU A 78 -1.18 -8.76 -4.84
N GLY A 79 -2.42 -8.56 -5.29
CA GLY A 79 -3.36 -9.65 -5.50
C GLY A 79 -4.17 -9.94 -4.25
N GLU A 80 -4.91 -11.04 -4.29
CA GLU A 80 -5.69 -11.52 -3.17
C GLU A 80 -4.86 -12.53 -2.37
N GLY A 81 -4.40 -12.11 -1.21
CA GLY A 81 -3.50 -12.89 -0.38
C GLY A 81 -4.20 -13.84 0.58
N PRO A 82 -3.45 -14.73 1.23
CA PRO A 82 -4.00 -15.70 2.18
C PRO A 82 -4.54 -15.04 3.44
N GLU A 83 -5.33 -15.76 4.19
CA GLU A 83 -5.76 -15.32 5.52
C GLU A 83 -4.64 -15.48 6.54
N VAL A 84 -4.56 -14.52 7.46
CA VAL A 84 -3.63 -14.52 8.59
C VAL A 84 -4.46 -14.46 9.85
N ASN A 85 -4.50 -15.55 10.61
CA ASN A 85 -5.42 -15.70 11.74
C ASN A 85 -4.73 -15.95 13.08
N SER A 86 -3.41 -16.11 13.09
CA SER A 86 -2.66 -16.41 14.30
C SER A 86 -1.41 -15.56 14.42
N ARG A 87 -0.86 -15.52 15.63
CA ARG A 87 0.41 -14.84 15.88
C ARG A 87 1.55 -15.48 15.08
N GLU A 88 1.52 -16.77 14.92
CA GLU A 88 2.52 -17.50 14.15
C GLU A 88 2.42 -17.17 12.66
N ASP A 89 1.20 -17.11 12.12
CA ASP A 89 0.97 -16.68 10.74
C ASP A 89 1.47 -15.27 10.51
N TRP A 90 1.20 -14.37 11.44
CA TRP A 90 1.64 -12.97 11.33
C TRP A 90 3.16 -12.86 11.38
N ALA A 91 3.80 -13.59 12.28
CA ALA A 91 5.25 -13.57 12.42
C ALA A 91 5.97 -14.14 11.17
N ALA A 92 5.36 -15.12 10.50
CA ALA A 92 5.89 -15.69 9.27
C ALA A 92 5.56 -14.84 8.04
N PHE A 93 4.61 -13.92 8.14
CA PHE A 93 4.17 -13.07 7.04
C PHE A 93 5.03 -11.82 6.96
N ILE A 94 6.26 -12.01 6.50
CA ILE A 94 7.27 -10.95 6.41
C ILE A 94 7.88 -10.93 5.00
N PRO A 95 8.38 -9.77 4.55
CA PRO A 95 8.95 -9.64 3.20
C PRO A 95 10.07 -10.63 2.89
N ALA A 96 10.84 -11.04 3.89
CA ALA A 96 11.92 -12.00 3.70
C ALA A 96 11.43 -13.41 3.35
N LYS A 97 10.20 -13.76 3.72
CA LYS A 97 9.62 -15.09 3.51
C LYS A 97 8.53 -15.11 2.45
N VAL A 98 7.82 -14.01 2.26
CA VAL A 98 6.70 -13.91 1.32
C VAL A 98 7.10 -12.98 0.19
N PRO A 99 7.31 -13.50 -1.03
CA PRO A 99 7.66 -12.67 -2.17
C PRO A 99 6.60 -11.62 -2.47
N GLY A 100 7.02 -10.37 -2.68
CA GLY A 100 6.14 -9.27 -3.01
C GLY A 100 5.41 -8.63 -1.85
N LEU A 101 5.56 -9.16 -0.65
CA LEU A 101 4.99 -8.56 0.55
C LEU A 101 5.79 -7.32 0.95
N VAL A 102 5.09 -6.25 1.28
CA VAL A 102 5.71 -4.99 1.74
C VAL A 102 5.08 -4.53 3.04
N VAL A 103 5.82 -3.74 3.79
CA VAL A 103 5.35 -3.13 5.04
C VAL A 103 5.25 -1.63 4.83
N VAL A 104 4.10 -1.06 5.17
CA VAL A 104 3.84 0.37 5.03
C VAL A 104 4.63 1.14 6.08
N GLU A 105 5.44 2.08 5.63
CA GLU A 105 6.22 2.96 6.50
C GLU A 105 5.59 4.34 6.65
N TYR A 106 4.94 4.84 5.60
CA TYR A 106 4.27 6.13 5.64
C TYR A 106 2.96 6.10 4.88
N VAL A 107 2.06 6.99 5.26
CA VAL A 107 0.78 7.20 4.61
C VAL A 107 0.56 8.70 4.47
N GLU A 108 0.32 9.16 3.24
CA GLU A 108 0.05 10.56 2.93
C GLU A 108 -1.32 10.71 2.29
N PRO A 109 -2.27 11.33 2.98
CA PRO A 109 -3.55 11.69 2.37
C PRO A 109 -3.34 12.78 1.31
N ARG A 110 -4.03 12.67 0.19
CA ARG A 110 -4.01 13.67 -0.87
C ARG A 110 -5.39 14.26 -1.05
N TYR A 111 -5.46 15.56 -0.95
CA TYR A 111 -6.70 16.33 -1.01
C TYR A 111 -6.77 17.12 -2.31
N TRP A 112 -8.00 17.28 -2.80
CA TRP A 112 -8.31 18.13 -3.92
C TRP A 112 -9.56 18.93 -3.57
N GLN A 113 -9.45 20.26 -3.60
CA GLN A 113 -10.56 21.16 -3.25
C GLN A 113 -11.20 20.83 -1.89
N GLY A 114 -10.37 20.55 -0.89
CA GLY A 114 -10.81 20.25 0.47
C GLY A 114 -11.36 18.85 0.71
N LYS A 115 -11.37 18.00 -0.32
CA LYS A 115 -11.83 16.61 -0.19
C LYS A 115 -10.67 15.65 -0.33
N LEU A 116 -10.70 14.61 0.49
CA LEU A 116 -9.77 13.50 0.35
C LEU A 116 -10.07 12.74 -0.94
N CYS A 117 -9.10 12.67 -1.84
CA CYS A 117 -9.24 12.01 -3.13
C CYS A 117 -8.59 10.63 -3.16
N HIS A 118 -7.44 10.50 -2.54
CA HIS A 118 -6.73 9.24 -2.41
C HIS A 118 -5.71 9.33 -1.29
N ILE A 119 -5.19 8.19 -0.92
CA ILE A 119 -3.99 8.11 -0.07
C ILE A 119 -2.83 7.54 -0.86
N GLU A 120 -1.63 7.99 -0.54
CA GLU A 120 -0.39 7.39 -1.01
C GLU A 120 0.31 6.75 0.18
N ALA A 121 0.73 5.52 0.01
CA ALA A 121 1.47 4.80 1.03
C ALA A 121 2.74 4.22 0.42
N GLY A 122 3.75 4.06 1.23
CA GLY A 122 5.01 3.57 0.73
C GLY A 122 5.95 3.11 1.84
N GLY A 123 7.08 2.68 1.40
CA GLY A 123 8.14 2.22 2.27
C GLY A 123 9.36 1.75 1.53
#